data_5f3048770ab3841abe4a5f5fedc22e83
#
_entry.id   5f3048770ab3841abe4a5f5fedc22e83
#
_cell.length_a   1.000
_cell.length_b   1.000
_cell.length_c   1.000
_cell.angle_alpha   90.00
_cell.angle_beta   90.00
_cell.angle_gamma   90.00
#
_symmetry.space_group_name_H-M   'P 1'
#
loop_
_entity.id
_entity.type
_entity.pdbx_description
1 polymer ?
#
loop_
_entity_poly.entity_id
_entity_poly.type
_entity_poly.pdbx_seq_one_letter_code
_entity_poly.pdbx_strand_id
1 'polypeptide(L)'
;ILFILLFLYWPRDMSKGVKPIYGLNFSQKYANDLGLNWQETYLTILDELKPKRMRVSAHWDLIEKEKGQYNFSNLDWQIEEAGKRGVQIILAIGRRTPRWPECHPPQWSKNLTEDKKEKYILRLLEAEIKHFKNFDNIVYWQIENEHFLDIFGECPDGDEKLLDKEIALVKSLRNKPII
;
A
#
# COMPACT_ATOMS: atom_id res chain seq x y z
N ILE A 1 26.91 -9.65 38.73
CA ILE A 1 26.37 -10.25 37.47
C ILE A 1 24.87 -9.97 37.35
N LEU A 2 24.06 -10.22 38.39
CA LEU A 2 22.60 -10.00 38.37
C LEU A 2 22.22 -8.52 38.11
N PHE A 3 22.95 -7.57 38.72
CA PHE A 3 22.74 -6.12 38.50
C PHE A 3 23.05 -5.68 37.07
N ILE A 4 24.02 -6.30 36.40
CA ILE A 4 24.39 -5.97 35.02
C ILE A 4 23.29 -6.47 34.07
N LEU A 5 22.72 -7.65 34.33
CA LEU A 5 21.60 -8.18 33.53
C LEU A 5 20.35 -7.33 33.70
N LEU A 6 20.00 -6.86 34.89
CA LEU A 6 18.90 -5.95 35.14
C LEU A 6 19.07 -4.61 34.39
N PHE A 7 20.30 -4.11 34.26
CA PHE A 7 20.58 -2.88 33.51
C PHE A 7 20.44 -3.06 31.98
N LEU A 8 20.76 -4.24 31.47
CA LEU A 8 20.61 -4.58 30.05
C LEU A 8 19.13 -4.76 29.64
N TYR A 9 18.27 -5.18 30.57
CA TYR A 9 16.84 -5.38 30.36
C TYR A 9 15.98 -4.21 30.88
N TRP A 10 16.59 -3.11 31.33
CA TRP A 10 15.83 -1.93 31.73
C TRP A 10 15.14 -1.35 30.49
N PRO A 11 13.80 -1.20 30.49
CA PRO A 11 13.10 -0.64 29.34
C PRO A 11 13.59 0.79 29.09
N ARG A 12 14.34 0.97 28.03
CA ARG A 12 14.75 2.31 27.59
C ARG A 12 13.54 2.97 26.95
N ASP A 13 13.15 4.09 27.50
CA ASP A 13 12.15 4.94 26.84
C ASP A 13 12.75 5.54 25.56
N MET A 14 12.53 4.84 24.45
CA MET A 14 13.01 5.24 23.13
C MET A 14 12.16 6.38 22.54
N SER A 15 11.07 6.77 23.21
CA SER A 15 10.18 7.85 22.74
C SER A 15 10.64 9.23 23.17
N LYS A 16 11.63 9.35 24.08
CA LYS A 16 12.13 10.63 24.57
C LYS A 16 12.68 11.48 23.44
N GLY A 17 12.02 12.61 23.18
CA GLY A 17 12.40 13.57 22.13
C GLY A 17 11.87 13.24 20.74
N VAL A 18 11.17 12.13 20.55
CA VAL A 18 10.53 11.78 19.28
C VAL A 18 9.11 12.34 19.28
N LYS A 19 8.82 13.25 18.35
CA LYS A 19 7.43 13.67 18.08
C LYS A 19 6.80 12.68 17.09
N PRO A 20 5.76 11.93 17.46
CA PRO A 20 5.12 10.98 16.55
C PRO A 20 4.51 11.73 15.37
N ILE A 21 4.63 11.15 14.21
CA ILE A 21 3.92 11.61 13.00
C ILE A 21 2.68 10.74 12.87
N TYR A 22 1.52 11.35 13.01
CA TYR A 22 0.24 10.66 12.84
C TYR A 22 -0.11 10.54 11.36
N GLY A 23 -0.54 9.36 10.97
CA GLY A 23 -1.06 9.07 9.64
C GLY A 23 -2.39 8.32 9.72
N LEU A 24 -3.08 8.25 8.61
CA LEU A 24 -4.35 7.55 8.45
C LEU A 24 -4.25 6.56 7.28
N ASN A 25 -5.10 5.55 7.31
CA ASN A 25 -5.36 4.69 6.16
C ASN A 25 -6.67 5.12 5.51
N PHE A 26 -6.68 5.17 4.19
CA PHE A 26 -7.90 5.37 3.42
C PHE A 26 -8.08 4.24 2.41
N SER A 27 -9.30 3.74 2.29
CA SER A 27 -9.69 2.77 1.29
C SER A 27 -10.92 3.25 0.53
N GLN A 28 -10.75 3.52 -0.76
CA GLN A 28 -11.85 3.81 -1.67
C GLN A 28 -12.90 2.68 -1.67
N LYS A 29 -12.45 1.42 -1.65
CA LYS A 29 -13.36 0.27 -1.63
C LYS A 29 -14.22 0.27 -0.36
N TYR A 30 -13.60 0.54 0.79
CA TYR A 30 -14.35 0.56 2.05
C TYR A 30 -15.35 1.71 2.14
N ALA A 31 -15.00 2.88 1.65
CA ALA A 31 -15.96 3.98 1.57
C ALA A 31 -17.17 3.60 0.70
N ASN A 32 -16.93 2.96 -0.46
CA ASN A 32 -18.00 2.45 -1.33
C ASN A 32 -18.84 1.36 -0.63
N ASP A 33 -18.22 0.41 0.08
CA ASP A 33 -18.91 -0.66 0.81
C ASP A 33 -19.83 -0.10 1.90
N LEU A 34 -19.47 1.04 2.48
CA LEU A 34 -20.29 1.78 3.45
C LEU A 34 -21.37 2.66 2.79
N GLY A 35 -21.47 2.68 1.47
CA GLY A 35 -22.40 3.53 0.73
C GLY A 35 -22.03 5.01 0.72
N LEU A 36 -20.79 5.35 1.02
CA LEU A 36 -20.30 6.72 1.06
C LEU A 36 -19.79 7.15 -0.33
N ASN A 37 -19.90 8.45 -0.63
CA ASN A 37 -19.14 9.05 -1.72
C ASN A 37 -17.66 9.08 -1.30
N TRP A 38 -16.85 8.24 -1.89
CA TRP A 38 -15.46 8.08 -1.46
C TRP A 38 -14.61 9.34 -1.69
N GLN A 39 -14.90 10.14 -2.73
CA GLN A 39 -14.18 11.38 -3.01
C GLN A 39 -14.50 12.45 -1.94
N GLU A 40 -15.77 12.68 -1.65
CA GLU A 40 -16.18 13.60 -0.60
C GLU A 40 -15.63 13.16 0.77
N THR A 41 -15.69 11.85 1.06
CA THR A 41 -15.14 11.29 2.30
C THR A 41 -13.64 11.53 2.38
N TYR A 42 -12.91 11.30 1.28
CA TYR A 42 -11.46 11.53 1.23
C TYR A 42 -11.10 12.99 1.49
N LEU A 43 -11.79 13.92 0.81
CA LEU A 43 -11.57 15.36 1.01
C LEU A 43 -11.89 15.77 2.45
N THR A 44 -13.01 15.31 3.01
CA THR A 44 -13.39 15.59 4.40
C THR A 44 -12.30 15.14 5.38
N ILE A 45 -11.78 13.91 5.20
CA ILE A 45 -10.68 13.40 6.03
C ILE A 45 -9.44 14.29 5.90
N LEU A 46 -9.07 14.69 4.70
CA LEU A 46 -7.91 15.55 4.47
C LEU A 46 -8.08 16.93 5.10
N ASP A 47 -9.25 17.52 4.96
CA ASP A 47 -9.53 18.92 5.38
C ASP A 47 -9.78 19.02 6.90
N GLU A 48 -10.46 18.05 7.50
CA GLU A 48 -10.81 18.09 8.93
C GLU A 48 -9.73 17.50 9.82
N LEU A 49 -9.19 16.30 9.45
CA LEU A 49 -8.19 15.62 10.28
C LEU A 49 -6.77 16.07 10.00
N LYS A 50 -6.51 16.66 8.83
CA LYS A 50 -5.20 17.19 8.41
C LYS A 50 -4.03 16.25 8.71
N PRO A 51 -4.10 14.96 8.28
CA PRO A 51 -3.06 14.00 8.57
C PRO A 51 -1.74 14.46 7.94
N LYS A 52 -0.62 14.11 8.58
CA LYS A 52 0.70 14.33 7.97
C LYS A 52 1.03 13.27 6.93
N ARG A 53 0.49 12.07 7.12
CA ARG A 53 0.65 10.94 6.19
C ARG A 53 -0.68 10.23 5.95
N MET A 54 -0.85 9.73 4.74
CA MET A 54 -1.99 8.89 4.36
C MET A 54 -1.45 7.64 3.66
N ARG A 55 -1.91 6.46 4.08
CA ARG A 55 -1.69 5.25 3.31
C ARG A 55 -2.90 5.02 2.41
N VAL A 56 -2.66 4.86 1.11
CA VAL A 56 -3.66 4.51 0.11
C VAL A 56 -3.25 3.23 -0.61
N SER A 57 -4.21 2.52 -1.17
CA SER A 57 -4.00 1.19 -1.75
C SER A 57 -4.29 1.17 -3.24
N ALA A 58 -3.36 0.60 -3.99
CA ALA A 58 -3.46 0.34 -5.41
C ALA A 58 -4.14 -1.03 -5.63
N HIS A 59 -5.47 -1.08 -5.52
CA HIS A 59 -6.20 -2.34 -5.69
C HIS A 59 -6.20 -2.80 -7.15
N TRP A 60 -5.70 -3.98 -7.42
CA TRP A 60 -5.52 -4.53 -8.77
C TRP A 60 -6.80 -4.50 -9.61
N ASP A 61 -7.93 -4.92 -9.03
CA ASP A 61 -9.23 -4.96 -9.73
C ASP A 61 -9.78 -3.57 -10.10
N LEU A 62 -9.35 -2.52 -9.41
CA LEU A 62 -9.73 -1.15 -9.75
C LEU A 62 -8.83 -0.57 -10.84
N ILE A 63 -7.56 -0.98 -10.88
CA ILE A 63 -6.55 -0.47 -11.81
C ILE A 63 -6.62 -1.19 -13.16
N GLU A 64 -6.71 -2.52 -13.16
CA GLU A 64 -6.66 -3.35 -14.37
C GLU A 64 -7.96 -4.14 -14.55
N LYS A 65 -9.08 -3.42 -14.74
CA LYS A 65 -10.40 -4.04 -14.97
C LYS A 65 -10.41 -4.92 -16.21
N GLU A 66 -9.70 -4.49 -17.25
CA GLU A 66 -9.47 -5.22 -18.49
C GLU A 66 -7.99 -5.54 -18.62
N LYS A 67 -7.68 -6.74 -19.01
CA LYS A 67 -6.33 -7.28 -19.10
C LYS A 67 -5.40 -6.40 -19.95
N GLY A 68 -4.33 -5.90 -19.32
CA GLY A 68 -3.32 -5.06 -19.96
C GLY A 68 -3.72 -3.58 -20.10
N GLN A 69 -4.88 -3.19 -19.58
CA GLN A 69 -5.35 -1.80 -19.60
C GLN A 69 -5.33 -1.23 -18.18
N TYR A 70 -4.34 -0.40 -17.89
CA TYR A 70 -4.19 0.22 -16.59
C TYR A 70 -4.86 1.59 -16.54
N ASN A 71 -5.73 1.79 -15.54
CA ASN A 71 -6.37 3.07 -15.26
C ASN A 71 -6.02 3.51 -13.83
N PHE A 72 -5.18 4.52 -13.72
CA PHE A 72 -4.72 5.08 -12.44
C PHE A 72 -5.50 6.31 -12.00
N SER A 73 -6.50 6.78 -12.74
CA SER A 73 -7.16 8.07 -12.52
C SER A 73 -7.67 8.30 -11.09
N ASN A 74 -8.21 7.28 -10.44
CA ASN A 74 -8.68 7.39 -9.05
C ASN A 74 -7.52 7.56 -8.05
N LEU A 75 -6.40 6.89 -8.28
CA LEU A 75 -5.20 7.03 -7.45
C LEU A 75 -4.49 8.35 -7.73
N ASP A 76 -4.38 8.75 -9.00
CA ASP A 76 -3.83 10.06 -9.39
C ASP A 76 -4.56 11.16 -8.61
N TRP A 77 -5.89 11.14 -8.66
CA TRP A 77 -6.70 12.12 -7.95
C TRP A 77 -6.47 12.09 -6.43
N GLN A 78 -6.42 10.91 -5.80
CA GLN A 78 -6.15 10.79 -4.37
C GLN A 78 -4.77 11.37 -3.99
N ILE A 79 -3.75 11.05 -4.78
CA ILE A 79 -2.38 11.50 -4.53
C ILE A 79 -2.25 13.00 -4.75
N GLU A 80 -2.87 13.55 -5.80
CA GLU A 80 -2.89 14.98 -6.10
C GLU A 80 -3.61 15.79 -5.01
N GLU A 81 -4.82 15.34 -4.58
CA GLU A 81 -5.58 16.03 -3.53
C GLU A 81 -4.84 16.03 -2.19
N ALA A 82 -4.16 14.94 -1.85
CA ALA A 82 -3.26 14.87 -0.71
C ALA A 82 -2.08 15.84 -0.86
N GLY A 83 -1.46 15.87 -2.04
CA GLY A 83 -0.33 16.76 -2.35
C GLY A 83 -0.68 18.24 -2.22
N LYS A 84 -1.85 18.67 -2.71
CA LYS A 84 -2.36 20.04 -2.57
C LYS A 84 -2.44 20.49 -1.11
N ARG A 85 -2.58 19.54 -0.17
CA ARG A 85 -2.71 19.78 1.29
C ARG A 85 -1.43 19.47 2.06
N GLY A 86 -0.32 19.18 1.36
CA GLY A 86 0.98 18.83 1.97
C GLY A 86 0.99 17.48 2.69
N VAL A 87 0.06 16.58 2.35
CA VAL A 87 -0.02 15.24 2.92
C VAL A 87 0.88 14.29 2.17
N GLN A 88 1.75 13.58 2.90
CA GLN A 88 2.63 12.55 2.36
C GLN A 88 1.88 11.23 2.16
N ILE A 89 2.15 10.53 1.07
CA ILE A 89 1.52 9.27 0.73
C ILE A 89 2.48 8.10 0.96
N ILE A 90 1.94 7.05 1.59
CA ILE A 90 2.48 5.69 1.55
C ILE A 90 1.60 4.94 0.55
N LEU A 91 2.14 4.52 -0.58
CA LEU A 91 1.38 3.81 -1.60
C LEU A 91 1.60 2.30 -1.45
N ALA A 92 0.54 1.58 -1.05
CA ALA A 92 0.54 0.13 -0.99
C ALA A 92 0.22 -0.45 -2.37
N ILE A 93 1.13 -1.27 -2.87
CA ILE A 93 1.15 -1.86 -4.21
C ILE A 93 1.31 -3.37 -4.13
N GLY A 94 0.99 -4.09 -5.19
CA GLY A 94 1.12 -5.53 -5.26
C GLY A 94 -0.23 -6.24 -5.27
N ARG A 95 -0.22 -7.54 -5.02
CA ARG A 95 -1.42 -8.38 -5.01
C ARG A 95 -2.23 -8.21 -3.74
N ARG A 96 -1.55 -8.22 -2.59
CA ARG A 96 -2.13 -8.14 -1.26
C ARG A 96 -2.04 -6.70 -0.75
N THR A 97 -3.15 -6.02 -0.71
CA THR A 97 -3.24 -4.61 -0.33
C THR A 97 -4.22 -4.42 0.82
N PRO A 98 -3.99 -3.41 1.70
CA PRO A 98 -4.86 -3.18 2.86
C PRO A 98 -6.33 -3.05 2.48
N ARG A 99 -7.16 -3.78 3.11
CA ARG A 99 -8.62 -3.90 3.08
C ARG A 99 -9.06 -5.33 2.77
N TRP A 100 -9.96 -5.85 3.61
CA TRP A 100 -10.62 -7.13 3.33
C TRP A 100 -11.23 -7.18 1.92
N PRO A 101 -11.08 -8.24 1.14
CA PRO A 101 -10.39 -9.52 1.45
C PRO A 101 -8.86 -9.50 1.25
N GLU A 102 -8.22 -8.37 1.15
CA GLU A 102 -6.81 -8.05 0.91
C GLU A 102 -6.29 -8.40 -0.50
N CYS A 103 -6.64 -9.53 -1.06
CA CYS A 103 -6.38 -9.82 -2.46
C CYS A 103 -7.59 -9.44 -3.32
N HIS A 104 -7.34 -8.56 -4.27
CA HIS A 104 -8.37 -8.00 -5.15
C HIS A 104 -8.09 -8.34 -6.62
N PRO A 105 -8.08 -9.64 -7.01
CA PRO A 105 -7.81 -10.01 -8.39
C PRO A 105 -8.95 -9.55 -9.31
N PRO A 106 -8.64 -8.95 -10.47
CA PRO A 106 -9.65 -8.59 -11.43
C PRO A 106 -10.33 -9.83 -12.01
N GLN A 107 -11.56 -9.67 -12.47
CA GLN A 107 -12.41 -10.78 -12.91
C GLN A 107 -11.73 -11.68 -13.96
N TRP A 108 -11.00 -11.07 -14.91
CA TRP A 108 -10.30 -11.80 -15.97
C TRP A 108 -9.15 -12.70 -15.45
N SER A 109 -8.61 -12.41 -14.27
CA SER A 109 -7.48 -13.15 -13.69
C SER A 109 -7.90 -14.35 -12.83
N LYS A 110 -9.17 -14.45 -12.42
CA LYS A 110 -9.63 -15.44 -11.44
C LYS A 110 -9.37 -16.89 -11.85
N ASN A 111 -9.47 -17.20 -13.15
CA ASN A 111 -9.27 -18.54 -13.66
C ASN A 111 -7.82 -18.81 -14.15
N LEU A 112 -6.89 -17.92 -13.89
CA LEU A 112 -5.48 -18.12 -14.21
C LEU A 112 -4.80 -18.99 -13.15
N THR A 113 -3.81 -19.77 -13.57
CA THR A 113 -2.89 -20.45 -12.64
C THR A 113 -2.06 -19.42 -11.86
N GLU A 114 -1.55 -19.78 -10.69
CA GLU A 114 -0.75 -18.86 -9.87
C GLU A 114 0.50 -18.37 -10.62
N ASP A 115 1.20 -19.23 -11.37
CA ASP A 115 2.35 -18.81 -12.20
C ASP A 115 2.00 -17.72 -13.22
N LYS A 116 0.78 -17.77 -13.76
CA LYS A 116 0.31 -16.72 -14.68
C LYS A 116 -0.07 -15.45 -13.93
N LYS A 117 -0.72 -15.57 -12.78
CA LYS A 117 -1.04 -14.42 -11.92
C LYS A 117 0.23 -13.70 -11.49
N GLU A 118 1.27 -14.43 -11.04
CA GLU A 118 2.58 -13.86 -10.69
C GLU A 118 3.11 -12.94 -11.81
N LYS A 119 3.09 -13.41 -13.07
CA LYS A 119 3.56 -12.61 -14.20
C LYS A 119 2.77 -11.31 -14.39
N TYR A 120 1.46 -11.33 -14.12
CA TYR A 120 0.63 -10.14 -14.22
C TYR A 120 0.83 -9.20 -13.04
N ILE A 121 1.05 -9.73 -11.83
CA ILE A 121 1.39 -8.94 -10.65
C ILE A 121 2.70 -8.18 -10.87
N LEU A 122 3.74 -8.84 -11.38
CA LEU A 122 5.00 -8.16 -11.70
C LEU A 122 4.83 -7.07 -12.78
N ARG A 123 3.96 -7.28 -13.78
CA ARG A 123 3.62 -6.24 -14.77
C ARG A 123 2.84 -5.09 -14.16
N LEU A 124 1.90 -5.38 -13.25
CA LEU A 124 1.16 -4.37 -12.51
C LEU A 124 2.12 -3.49 -11.71
N LEU A 125 2.99 -4.10 -10.91
CA LEU A 125 4.01 -3.38 -10.13
C LEU A 125 4.91 -2.50 -11.01
N GLU A 126 5.35 -3.02 -12.15
CA GLU A 126 6.15 -2.24 -13.11
C GLU A 126 5.38 -1.01 -13.62
N ALA A 127 4.10 -1.19 -13.96
CA ALA A 127 3.24 -0.11 -14.43
C ALA A 127 3.00 0.93 -13.34
N GLU A 128 2.68 0.49 -12.12
CA GLU A 128 2.47 1.35 -10.94
C GLU A 128 3.71 2.19 -10.64
N ILE A 129 4.88 1.59 -10.52
CA ILE A 129 6.11 2.33 -10.22
C ILE A 129 6.44 3.33 -11.33
N LYS A 130 6.35 2.92 -12.60
CA LYS A 130 6.63 3.81 -13.74
C LYS A 130 5.71 5.02 -13.76
N HIS A 131 4.42 4.81 -13.43
CA HIS A 131 3.42 5.87 -13.41
C HIS A 131 3.62 6.81 -12.21
N PHE A 132 3.74 6.26 -11.01
CA PHE A 132 3.68 7.03 -9.78
C PHE A 132 5.04 7.58 -9.28
N LYS A 133 6.17 7.13 -9.80
CA LYS A 133 7.51 7.51 -9.28
C LYS A 133 7.79 9.01 -9.27
N ASN A 134 7.12 9.80 -10.12
CA ASN A 134 7.32 11.24 -10.24
C ASN A 134 6.41 12.08 -9.32
N PHE A 135 5.52 11.45 -8.56
CA PHE A 135 4.72 12.17 -7.56
C PHE A 135 5.58 12.42 -6.31
N ASP A 136 5.91 13.67 -6.05
CA ASP A 136 6.84 14.05 -4.97
C ASP A 136 6.30 13.76 -3.57
N ASN A 137 4.99 13.79 -3.40
CA ASN A 137 4.34 13.52 -2.13
C ASN A 137 4.19 12.02 -1.80
N ILE A 138 4.52 11.10 -2.71
CA ILE A 138 4.72 9.69 -2.37
C ILE A 138 6.09 9.58 -1.69
N VAL A 139 6.11 9.14 -0.43
CA VAL A 139 7.34 9.05 0.36
C VAL A 139 7.81 7.62 0.60
N TYR A 140 6.91 6.64 0.50
CA TYR A 140 7.22 5.22 0.64
C TYR A 140 6.39 4.37 -0.32
N TRP A 141 7.03 3.30 -0.81
CA TRP A 141 6.37 2.17 -1.43
C TRP A 141 6.17 1.08 -0.37
N GLN A 142 4.95 0.64 -0.15
CA GLN A 142 4.67 -0.58 0.61
C GLN A 142 4.40 -1.70 -0.39
N ILE A 143 5.31 -2.69 -0.43
CA ILE A 143 5.12 -3.87 -1.28
C ILE A 143 4.40 -4.92 -0.47
N GLU A 144 3.21 -5.31 -0.92
CA GLU A 144 2.31 -6.22 -0.25
C GLU A 144 1.87 -5.72 1.15
N ASN A 145 0.81 -6.29 1.66
CA ASN A 145 0.35 -6.09 3.02
C ASN A 145 0.29 -7.43 3.73
N GLU A 146 0.96 -7.56 4.87
CA GLU A 146 0.89 -8.77 5.71
C GLU A 146 1.09 -10.07 4.92
N HIS A 147 2.11 -10.08 4.02
CA HIS A 147 2.32 -11.11 2.99
C HIS A 147 2.27 -12.55 3.52
N PHE A 148 2.75 -12.78 4.75
CA PHE A 148 2.79 -14.10 5.39
C PHE A 148 1.70 -14.32 6.45
N LEU A 149 0.68 -13.47 6.48
CA LEU A 149 -0.45 -13.66 7.40
C LEU A 149 -1.53 -14.53 6.75
N ASP A 150 -1.34 -15.84 6.78
CA ASP A 150 -2.18 -16.80 6.06
C ASP A 150 -3.56 -17.02 6.70
N ILE A 151 -3.75 -16.57 7.95
CA ILE A 151 -5.02 -16.72 8.70
C ILE A 151 -6.02 -15.60 8.46
N PHE A 152 -5.64 -14.57 7.67
CA PHE A 152 -6.49 -13.40 7.41
C PHE A 152 -6.50 -13.06 5.93
N GLY A 153 -7.68 -12.69 5.42
CA GLY A 153 -7.88 -12.37 4.00
C GLY A 153 -8.28 -13.60 3.17
N GLU A 154 -8.55 -13.35 1.90
CA GLU A 154 -8.85 -14.37 0.88
C GLU A 154 -7.72 -14.40 -0.16
N CYS A 155 -6.49 -14.54 0.34
CA CYS A 155 -5.29 -14.57 -0.46
C CYS A 155 -4.70 -15.99 -0.53
N PRO A 156 -3.93 -16.33 -1.56
CA PRO A 156 -3.02 -17.47 -1.49
C PRO A 156 -2.01 -17.29 -0.36
N ASP A 157 -1.46 -18.40 0.12
CA ASP A 157 -0.38 -18.41 1.09
C ASP A 157 0.80 -17.56 0.62
N GLY A 158 1.54 -17.00 1.57
CA GLY A 158 2.69 -16.15 1.28
C GLY A 158 3.79 -16.90 0.52
N ASP A 159 4.27 -16.33 -0.57
CA ASP A 159 5.37 -16.86 -1.39
C ASP A 159 6.59 -15.96 -1.29
N GLU A 160 7.61 -16.40 -0.53
CA GLU A 160 8.86 -15.67 -0.35
C GLU A 160 9.57 -15.39 -1.69
N LYS A 161 9.51 -16.33 -2.64
CA LYS A 161 10.17 -16.17 -3.95
C LYS A 161 9.48 -15.11 -4.80
N LEU A 162 8.15 -15.03 -4.72
CA LEU A 162 7.39 -13.97 -5.39
C LEU A 162 7.72 -12.62 -4.77
N LEU A 163 7.68 -12.52 -3.44
CA LEU A 163 8.02 -11.29 -2.72
C LEU A 163 9.44 -10.80 -3.03
N ASP A 164 10.42 -11.70 -3.11
CA ASP A 164 11.79 -11.36 -3.51
C ASP A 164 11.85 -10.77 -4.92
N LYS A 165 11.08 -11.33 -5.89
CA LYS A 165 10.99 -10.80 -7.25
C LYS A 165 10.34 -9.42 -7.27
N GLU A 166 9.27 -9.23 -6.52
CA GLU A 166 8.57 -7.94 -6.38
C GLU A 166 9.49 -6.87 -5.81
N ILE A 167 10.17 -7.18 -4.70
CA ILE A 167 11.13 -6.28 -4.06
C ILE A 167 12.28 -5.94 -5.03
N ALA A 168 12.84 -6.94 -5.73
CA ALA A 168 13.92 -6.72 -6.68
C ALA A 168 13.48 -5.82 -7.85
N LEU A 169 12.28 -6.06 -8.40
CA LEU A 169 11.69 -5.27 -9.46
C LEU A 169 11.49 -3.82 -9.01
N VAL A 170 10.82 -3.63 -7.87
CA VAL A 170 10.54 -2.29 -7.34
C VAL A 170 11.85 -1.56 -7.02
N LYS A 171 12.84 -2.23 -6.43
CA LYS A 171 14.18 -1.66 -6.18
C LYS A 171 14.86 -1.17 -7.46
N SER A 172 14.67 -1.85 -8.58
CA SER A 172 15.28 -1.47 -9.86
C SER A 172 14.66 -0.25 -10.53
N LEU A 173 13.39 0.04 -10.22
CA LEU A 173 12.60 1.08 -10.89
C LEU A 173 12.33 2.32 -10.02
N ARG A 174 12.39 2.15 -8.69
CA ARG A 174 11.98 3.16 -7.72
C ARG A 174 13.00 4.28 -7.54
N ASN A 175 12.49 5.38 -7.00
CA ASN A 175 13.25 6.51 -6.48
C ASN A 175 12.89 6.86 -5.02
N LYS A 176 12.10 6.05 -4.36
CA LYS A 176 11.61 6.24 -2.97
C LYS A 176 11.93 4.99 -2.13
N PRO A 177 12.01 5.10 -0.79
CA PRO A 177 12.18 3.94 0.09
C PRO A 177 11.04 2.93 0.00
N ILE A 178 11.36 1.67 0.32
CA ILE A 178 10.40 0.55 0.43
C ILE A 178 10.20 0.23 1.91
N ILE A 179 8.98 -0.08 2.29
CA ILE A 179 8.60 -0.64 3.59
C ILE A 179 7.76 -1.91 3.38
#